data_826337269e5aa8a21800e4d572b071df
#
_entry.id   826337269e5aa8a21800e4d572b071df
#
_cell.length_a   1.000
_cell.length_b   1.000
_cell.length_c   1.000
_cell.angle_alpha   90.00
_cell.angle_beta   90.00
_cell.angle_gamma   90.00
#
_symmetry.space_group_name_H-M   'P 1'
#
loop_
_entity.id
_entity.type
_entity.pdbx_description
1 polymer ?
#
loop_
_entity_poly.entity_id
_entity_poly.type
_entity_poly.pdbx_seq_one_letter_code
_entity_poly.pdbx_strand_id
1 'polypeptide(L)' 'ELALLRFVKENPNATQVEIAKHIGKSERTVKRMTPALIERGLLERENGKRNGKWVVKCEL' A
#
# COMPACT_ATOMS: atom_id res chain seq x y z
N GLU A 1 -7.65 0.52 6.04
CA GLU A 1 -6.19 0.54 6.24
C GLU A 1 -5.61 -0.86 6.41
N LEU A 2 -6.21 -1.66 7.26
CA LEU A 2 -5.74 -3.02 7.47
C LEU A 2 -5.86 -3.87 6.21
N ALA A 3 -6.95 -3.71 5.47
CA ALA A 3 -7.14 -4.45 4.24
C ALA A 3 -6.05 -4.12 3.22
N LEU A 4 -5.67 -2.85 3.13
CA LEU A 4 -4.61 -2.41 2.25
C LEU A 4 -3.28 -3.05 2.66
N LEU A 5 -2.96 -3.01 3.94
CA LEU A 5 -1.71 -3.57 4.45
C LEU A 5 -1.63 -5.07 4.19
N ARG A 6 -2.71 -5.79 4.43
CA ARG A 6 -2.75 -7.23 4.17
C ARG A 6 -2.56 -7.55 2.70
N PHE A 7 -3.22 -6.78 1.85
CA PHE A 7 -3.13 -7.01 0.42
C PHE A 7 -1.70 -6.80 -0.09
N VAL A 8 -1.06 -5.70 0.31
CA VAL A 8 0.30 -5.42 -0.17
C VAL A 8 1.34 -6.34 0.47
N LYS A 9 1.05 -6.87 1.64
CA LYS A 9 1.94 -7.86 2.25
C LYS A 9 2.05 -9.10 1.38
N GLU A 10 0.92 -9.54 0.83
CA GLU A 10 0.89 -10.69 -0.06
C GLU A 10 1.26 -10.34 -1.49
N ASN A 11 1.06 -9.09 -1.88
CA ASN A 11 1.29 -8.64 -3.25
C ASN A 11 2.15 -7.37 -3.22
N PRO A 12 3.43 -7.49 -2.86
CA PRO A 12 4.27 -6.31 -2.68
C PRO A 12 4.50 -5.49 -3.94
N ASN A 13 4.24 -6.07 -5.10
CA ASN A 13 4.38 -5.36 -6.37
C ASN A 13 3.07 -4.79 -6.89
N ALA A 14 2.01 -4.82 -6.10
CA ALA A 14 0.71 -4.31 -6.51
C ALA A 14 0.76 -2.80 -6.75
N THR A 15 0.07 -2.35 -7.79
CA THR A 15 -0.07 -0.93 -8.05
C THR A 15 -1.17 -0.34 -7.18
N GLN A 16 -1.20 0.99 -7.09
CA GLN A 16 -2.27 1.66 -6.35
C GLN A 16 -3.64 1.36 -6.94
N VAL A 17 -3.71 1.22 -8.26
CA VAL A 17 -4.96 0.86 -8.92
C VAL A 17 -5.43 -0.52 -8.49
N GLU A 18 -4.51 -1.48 -8.43
CA GLU A 18 -4.84 -2.83 -8.00
C GLU A 18 -5.28 -2.86 -6.54
N ILE A 19 -4.59 -2.11 -5.70
CA ILE A 19 -4.97 -2.00 -4.29
C ILE A 19 -6.38 -1.43 -4.18
N ALA A 20 -6.65 -0.35 -4.90
CA ALA A 20 -7.96 0.30 -4.86
C ALA A 20 -9.07 -0.67 -5.24
N LYS A 21 -8.87 -1.45 -6.29
CA LYS A 21 -9.85 -2.44 -6.71
C LYS A 21 -10.08 -3.50 -5.66
N HIS A 22 -9.01 -3.95 -5.02
CA HIS A 22 -9.11 -5.01 -4.03
C HIS A 22 -9.87 -4.56 -2.78
N ILE A 23 -9.58 -3.37 -2.30
CA ILE A 23 -10.20 -2.87 -1.07
C ILE A 23 -11.52 -2.15 -1.31
N GLY A 24 -11.94 -2.01 -2.57
CA GLY A 24 -13.20 -1.38 -2.92
C GLY A 24 -13.21 0.13 -2.74
N LYS A 25 -12.06 0.77 -2.91
CA LYS A 25 -11.94 2.22 -2.80
C LYS A 25 -11.45 2.79 -4.11
N SER A 26 -11.46 4.12 -4.21
CA SER A 26 -10.92 4.77 -5.40
C SER A 26 -9.40 4.84 -5.32
N GLU A 27 -8.77 4.97 -6.48
CA GLU A 27 -7.33 5.16 -6.55
C GLU A 27 -6.91 6.40 -5.77
N ARG A 28 -7.74 7.44 -5.84
CA ARG A 28 -7.48 8.67 -5.13
C ARG A 28 -7.42 8.44 -3.62
N THR A 29 -8.32 7.62 -3.10
CA THR A 29 -8.33 7.27 -1.69
C THR A 29 -7.05 6.52 -1.31
N VAL A 30 -6.63 5.57 -2.15
CA VAL A 30 -5.40 4.81 -1.90
C VAL A 30 -4.19 5.75 -1.90
N LYS A 31 -4.14 6.70 -2.81
CA LYS A 31 -3.05 7.67 -2.87
C LYS A 31 -2.98 8.56 -1.62
N ARG A 32 -4.09 8.73 -0.93
CA ARG A 32 -4.12 9.46 0.33
C ARG A 32 -3.75 8.58 1.50
N MET A 33 -4.16 7.32 1.45
CA MET A 33 -3.92 6.37 2.54
C MET A 33 -2.45 5.94 2.64
N THR A 34 -1.81 5.69 1.51
CA THR A 34 -0.45 5.18 1.51
C THR A 34 0.55 6.11 2.17
N PRO A 35 0.58 7.43 1.85
CA PRO A 35 1.50 8.32 2.54
C PRO A 35 1.25 8.39 4.05
N ALA A 36 -0.02 8.35 4.46
CA ALA A 36 -0.37 8.37 5.87
C ALA A 36 0.17 7.14 6.60
N LEU A 37 0.06 5.97 5.97
CA LEU A 37 0.58 4.73 6.55
C LEU A 37 2.10 4.75 6.62
N ILE A 38 2.75 5.31 5.61
CA ILE A 38 4.21 5.44 5.60
C ILE A 38 4.65 6.35 6.73
N GLU A 39 3.96 7.47 6.92
CA GLU A 39 4.28 8.42 7.98
C GLU A 39 4.13 7.79 9.36
N ARG A 40 3.16 6.90 9.51
CA ARG A 40 2.93 6.19 10.77
C ARG A 40 3.91 5.05 11.01
N GLY A 41 4.76 4.75 10.03
CA GLY A 41 5.73 3.69 10.14
C GLY A 41 5.15 2.29 9.94
N LEU A 42 3.97 2.20 9.38
CA LEU A 42 3.31 0.91 9.13
C LEU A 42 3.61 0.35 7.75
N LEU A 43 4.00 1.21 6.83
CA LEU A 43 4.22 0.86 5.44
C LEU A 43 5.44 1.60 4.93
N GLU A 44 6.15 0.98 4.01
CA GLU A 44 7.29 1.62 3.36
C GLU A 44 7.28 1.25 1.89
N ARG A 45 7.80 2.13 1.07
CA ARG A 45 7.92 1.87 -0.36
C ARG A 45 9.39 1.82 -0.75
N GLU A 46 9.79 0.69 -1.28
CA GLU A 46 11.15 0.45 -1.73
C GLU A 46 11.27 0.73 -3.21
N ASN A 47 12.38 1.33 -3.63
CA ASN A 47 12.68 1.61 -5.04
C ASN A 47 11.68 2.51 -5.76
N GLY A 48 10.98 3.25 -5.06
CA GLY A 48 10.14 4.39 -5.35
C GLY A 48 9.41 4.58 -6.65
N LYS A 49 9.91 4.39 -7.81
CA LYS A 49 9.25 4.92 -8.99
C LYS A 49 8.43 3.94 -9.80
N ARG A 50 9.07 3.10 -10.58
CA ARG A 50 8.33 2.20 -11.46
C ARG A 50 8.15 0.82 -10.91
N ASN A 51 9.22 0.28 -10.37
CA ASN A 51 9.23 -1.08 -9.86
C ASN A 51 9.26 -1.07 -8.36
N GLY A 52 8.61 -0.07 -7.78
CA GLY A 52 8.53 0.04 -6.35
C GLY A 52 7.80 -1.14 -5.76
N LYS A 53 8.25 -1.57 -4.60
CA LYS A 53 7.53 -2.61 -3.91
C LYS A 53 7.16 -2.11 -2.52
N TRP A 54 6.04 -2.58 -2.03
CA TRP A 54 5.54 -2.20 -0.72
C TRP A 54 6.14 -3.11 0.34
N VAL A 55 6.55 -2.51 1.44
CA VAL A 55 7.08 -3.26 2.59
C VAL A 55 6.19 -2.94 3.78
N VAL A 56 5.56 -3.95 4.34
CA VAL A 56 4.71 -3.79 5.51
C VAL A 56 5.57 -3.89 6.75
N LYS A 57 5.54 -2.84 7.57
CA LYS A 57 6.39 -2.73 8.75
C LYS A 57 5.71 -3.20 10.03
N CYS A 58 4.40 -3.36 10.01
CA CYS A 58 3.68 -3.82 11.19
C CYS A 58 3.37 -5.31 11.09
N GLU A 59 3.11 -5.91 12.22
CA GLU A 59 2.66 -7.30 12.24
C GLU A 59 1.16 -7.36 11.99
N LEU A 60 0.76 -8.28 11.14
CA LEU A 60 -0.65 -8.48 10.80
C LEU A 60 -1.14 -9.85 11.22
#